data_ebb39a7372362b8466a3f257ad04f63d
#
_entry.id   ebb39a7372362b8466a3f257ad04f63d
#
_cell.length_a   1.000
_cell.length_b   1.000
_cell.length_c   1.000
_cell.angle_alpha   90.00
_cell.angle_beta   90.00
_cell.angle_gamma   90.00
#
_symmetry.space_group_name_H-M   'P 1'
#
loop_
_entity.id
_entity.type
_entity.pdbx_description
1 polymer ?
#
loop_
_entity_poly.entity_id
_entity_poly.type
_entity_poly.pdbx_seq_one_letter_code
_entity_poly.pdbx_strand_id
1 'polypeptide(L)'
;MKRSVSVAVLVLLLPMKAWAGSCGYTHCWGSVGIGPNGVWGFSHSYATEDAAIDRVASECPYCTAFETFYNTCGAIAVGNHGDYGFGWGDSRAIAENQAMGYCRSTTNNCAIQVWACSK
;
A
#
# COMPACT_ATOMS: atom_id res chain seq x y z
N MET A 1 -2.62 -47.85 -4.26
CA MET A 1 -3.54 -47.40 -5.23
C MET A 1 -4.24 -46.15 -4.83
N LYS A 2 -5.09 -46.20 -3.89
CA LYS A 2 -5.90 -45.04 -3.55
C LYS A 2 -5.13 -43.88 -3.07
N ARG A 3 -4.04 -44.13 -2.45
CA ARG A 3 -3.22 -43.06 -1.90
C ARG A 3 -2.74 -42.08 -2.91
N SER A 4 -2.46 -42.53 -4.10
CA SER A 4 -1.94 -41.67 -5.13
C SER A 4 -2.91 -40.54 -5.49
N VAL A 5 -4.18 -40.79 -5.33
CA VAL A 5 -5.19 -39.80 -5.64
C VAL A 5 -5.11 -38.61 -4.70
N SER A 6 -4.90 -38.87 -3.42
CA SER A 6 -4.79 -37.79 -2.44
C SER A 6 -3.61 -36.90 -2.71
N VAL A 7 -2.52 -37.49 -3.13
CA VAL A 7 -1.31 -36.71 -3.42
C VAL A 7 -1.56 -35.73 -4.55
N ALA A 8 -2.27 -36.19 -5.58
CA ALA A 8 -2.55 -35.32 -6.72
C ALA A 8 -3.37 -34.12 -6.31
N VAL A 9 -4.33 -34.30 -5.43
CA VAL A 9 -5.18 -33.20 -4.97
C VAL A 9 -4.36 -32.14 -4.26
N LEU A 10 -3.45 -32.57 -3.42
CA LEU A 10 -2.61 -31.61 -2.68
C LEU A 10 -1.77 -30.76 -3.62
N VAL A 11 -1.23 -31.37 -4.65
CA VAL A 11 -0.40 -30.65 -5.62
C VAL A 11 -1.20 -29.57 -6.31
N LEU A 12 -2.43 -29.85 -6.65
CA LEU A 12 -3.28 -28.87 -7.35
C LEU A 12 -3.60 -27.65 -6.52
N LEU A 13 -3.68 -27.79 -5.22
CA LEU A 13 -4.00 -26.67 -4.35
C LEU A 13 -2.87 -25.66 -4.21
N LEU A 14 -1.64 -26.12 -4.30
CA LEU A 14 -0.49 -25.25 -4.10
C LEU A 14 -0.40 -24.11 -5.11
N PRO A 15 -0.54 -24.35 -6.42
CA PRO A 15 -0.45 -23.28 -7.39
C PRO A 15 -1.49 -22.18 -7.19
N MET A 16 -2.68 -22.57 -6.74
CA MET A 16 -3.76 -21.61 -6.56
C MET A 16 -3.42 -20.57 -5.49
N LYS A 17 -2.74 -20.99 -4.44
CA LYS A 17 -2.36 -20.07 -3.37
C LYS A 17 -1.36 -19.02 -3.83
N ALA A 18 -0.54 -19.36 -4.80
CA ALA A 18 0.47 -18.43 -5.29
C ALA A 18 -0.12 -17.21 -5.98
N TRP A 19 -1.39 -17.27 -6.36
CA TRP A 19 -2.05 -16.17 -7.06
C TRP A 19 -2.67 -15.14 -6.14
N ALA A 20 -2.83 -15.48 -4.86
CA ALA A 20 -3.35 -14.54 -3.87
C ALA A 20 -2.20 -13.67 -3.33
N GLY A 21 -2.54 -12.53 -2.80
CA GLY A 21 -1.60 -11.73 -2.06
C GLY A 21 -1.10 -12.49 -0.83
N SER A 22 0.09 -12.15 -0.35
CA SER A 22 0.68 -12.85 0.79
C SER A 22 -0.04 -12.54 2.10
N CYS A 23 -0.90 -11.54 2.13
CA CYS A 23 -1.70 -11.21 3.31
C CYS A 23 -2.91 -12.13 3.52
N GLY A 24 -3.18 -13.04 2.57
CA GLY A 24 -4.31 -13.96 2.68
C GLY A 24 -5.52 -13.56 1.86
N TYR A 25 -5.51 -12.40 1.24
CA TYR A 25 -6.57 -11.93 0.35
C TYR A 25 -6.05 -11.85 -1.08
N THR A 26 -6.97 -11.87 -2.04
CA THR A 26 -6.60 -11.66 -3.44
C THR A 26 -5.97 -10.29 -3.65
N HIS A 27 -6.57 -9.28 -3.07
CA HIS A 27 -6.03 -7.92 -3.06
C HIS A 27 -5.70 -7.54 -1.63
N CYS A 28 -4.43 -7.29 -1.39
CA CYS A 28 -3.97 -6.82 -0.09
C CYS A 28 -3.94 -5.29 -0.13
N TRP A 29 -5.02 -4.68 0.33
CA TRP A 29 -5.18 -3.23 0.29
C TRP A 29 -4.38 -2.54 1.38
N GLY A 30 -3.74 -1.45 1.00
CA GLY A 30 -3.08 -0.55 1.91
C GLY A 30 -3.47 0.88 1.63
N SER A 31 -3.19 1.76 2.58
CA SER A 31 -3.41 3.18 2.42
C SER A 31 -2.30 3.96 3.12
N VAL A 32 -2.01 5.12 2.57
CA VAL A 32 -1.14 6.11 3.21
C VAL A 32 -1.91 7.41 3.29
N GLY A 33 -1.78 8.12 4.40
CA GLY A 33 -2.51 9.36 4.63
C GLY A 33 -1.61 10.44 5.19
N ILE A 34 -1.93 11.67 4.87
CA ILE A 34 -1.24 12.84 5.39
C ILE A 34 -2.25 13.91 5.76
N GLY A 35 -1.82 14.87 6.55
CA GLY A 35 -2.63 16.01 6.93
C GLY A 35 -1.74 17.18 7.34
N PRO A 36 -2.35 18.25 7.86
CA PRO A 36 -1.60 19.43 8.26
C PRO A 36 -0.64 19.14 9.41
N ASN A 37 0.39 19.97 9.51
CA ASN A 37 1.41 19.91 10.57
C ASN A 37 2.19 18.58 10.58
N GLY A 38 2.33 17.95 9.40
CA GLY A 38 3.17 16.77 9.26
C GLY A 38 2.57 15.49 9.80
N VAL A 39 1.27 15.45 10.08
CA VAL A 39 0.63 14.20 10.53
C VAL A 39 0.57 13.22 9.38
N TRP A 40 0.65 11.93 9.70
CA TRP A 40 0.64 10.87 8.72
C TRP A 40 0.13 9.57 9.33
N GLY A 41 -0.30 8.66 8.48
CA GLY A 41 -0.70 7.33 8.90
C GLY A 41 -0.59 6.35 7.74
N PHE A 42 -0.59 5.08 8.05
CA PHE A 42 -0.54 4.04 7.04
C PHE A 42 -1.29 2.78 7.47
N SER A 43 -1.63 1.96 6.48
CA SER A 43 -2.21 0.65 6.72
C SER A 43 -1.78 -0.31 5.63
N HIS A 44 -1.91 -1.62 5.90
CA HIS A 44 -1.62 -2.66 4.92
C HIS A 44 -2.37 -3.94 5.27
N SER A 45 -2.51 -4.82 4.28
CA SER A 45 -3.04 -6.17 4.47
C SER A 45 -4.53 -6.21 4.83
N TYR A 46 -5.29 -5.30 4.26
CA TYR A 46 -6.75 -5.28 4.42
C TYR A 46 -7.44 -5.88 3.20
N ALA A 47 -8.59 -6.50 3.44
CA ALA A 47 -9.35 -7.16 2.38
C ALA A 47 -10.00 -6.18 1.41
N THR A 48 -10.28 -4.95 1.86
CA THR A 48 -10.97 -3.95 1.05
C THR A 48 -10.27 -2.60 1.16
N GLU A 49 -10.47 -1.80 0.13
CA GLU A 49 -9.95 -0.44 0.10
C GLU A 49 -10.51 0.40 1.25
N ASP A 50 -11.81 0.32 1.48
CA ASP A 50 -12.45 1.09 2.54
C ASP A 50 -11.89 0.76 3.91
N ALA A 51 -11.63 -0.53 4.18
CA ALA A 51 -11.05 -0.94 5.46
C ALA A 51 -9.65 -0.37 5.64
N ALA A 52 -8.86 -0.34 4.56
CA ALA A 52 -7.51 0.23 4.62
C ALA A 52 -7.55 1.72 4.93
N ILE A 53 -8.47 2.46 4.30
CA ILE A 53 -8.65 3.89 4.55
C ILE A 53 -9.13 4.13 5.99
N ASP A 54 -10.11 3.36 6.43
CA ASP A 54 -10.67 3.51 7.78
C ASP A 54 -9.60 3.32 8.85
N ARG A 55 -8.69 2.40 8.63
CA ARG A 55 -7.59 2.17 9.56
C ARG A 55 -6.70 3.40 9.67
N VAL A 56 -6.32 3.99 8.54
CA VAL A 56 -5.50 5.21 8.55
C VAL A 56 -6.26 6.34 9.23
N ALA A 57 -7.53 6.52 8.91
CA ALA A 57 -8.34 7.58 9.50
C ALA A 57 -8.46 7.44 11.02
N SER A 58 -8.55 6.21 11.52
CA SER A 58 -8.66 5.98 12.96
C SER A 58 -7.37 6.28 13.70
N GLU A 59 -6.22 6.04 13.06
CA GLU A 59 -4.91 6.29 13.67
C GLU A 59 -4.38 7.69 13.41
N CYS A 60 -4.92 8.36 12.41
CA CYS A 60 -4.53 9.71 12.02
C CYS A 60 -5.78 10.58 11.88
N PRO A 61 -6.38 11.02 13.02
CA PRO A 61 -7.65 11.77 12.96
C PRO A 61 -7.55 13.07 12.18
N TYR A 62 -6.35 13.64 12.06
CA TYR A 62 -6.15 14.89 11.34
C TYR A 62 -5.66 14.69 9.91
N CYS A 63 -5.54 13.44 9.45
CA CYS A 63 -5.24 13.18 8.04
C CYS A 63 -6.41 13.61 7.18
N THR A 64 -6.13 14.32 6.09
CA THR A 64 -7.13 14.87 5.19
C THR A 64 -7.00 14.37 3.77
N ALA A 65 -5.87 13.74 3.42
CA ALA A 65 -5.64 13.16 2.10
C ALA A 65 -5.22 11.72 2.27
N PHE A 66 -5.85 10.83 1.49
CA PHE A 66 -5.60 9.39 1.56
C PHE A 66 -5.36 8.86 0.16
N GLU A 67 -4.34 8.02 0.01
CA GLU A 67 -4.08 7.31 -1.24
C GLU A 67 -4.06 5.82 -0.96
N THR A 68 -4.57 5.04 -1.89
CA THR A 68 -4.70 3.60 -1.72
C THR A 68 -3.93 2.84 -2.78
N PHE A 69 -3.56 1.62 -2.46
CA PHE A 69 -2.82 0.74 -3.35
C PHE A 69 -3.08 -0.70 -2.92
N TYR A 70 -2.86 -1.64 -3.82
CA TYR A 70 -2.97 -3.06 -3.46
C TYR A 70 -1.90 -3.89 -4.14
N ASN A 71 -1.43 -4.91 -3.42
CA ASN A 71 -0.40 -5.86 -3.86
C ASN A 71 0.89 -5.18 -4.29
N THR A 72 1.22 -4.06 -3.65
CA THR A 72 2.37 -3.24 -4.02
C THR A 72 2.78 -2.39 -2.82
N CYS A 73 3.74 -1.50 -3.01
CA CYS A 73 4.10 -0.49 -2.01
C CYS A 73 3.56 0.87 -2.47
N GLY A 74 3.24 1.74 -1.52
CA GLY A 74 2.81 3.10 -1.78
C GLY A 74 3.56 4.08 -0.90
N ALA A 75 3.74 5.31 -1.38
CA ALA A 75 4.45 6.36 -0.65
C ALA A 75 3.90 7.74 -0.99
N ILE A 76 3.97 8.65 -0.03
CA ILE A 76 3.66 10.07 -0.25
C ILE A 76 4.89 10.90 0.08
N ALA A 77 5.25 11.78 -0.84
CA ALA A 77 6.23 12.83 -0.63
C ALA A 77 5.50 14.16 -0.50
N VAL A 78 5.86 14.95 0.50
CA VAL A 78 5.23 16.25 0.75
C VAL A 78 6.24 17.35 0.53
N GLY A 79 5.81 18.41 -0.11
CA GLY A 79 6.61 19.60 -0.37
C GLY A 79 6.02 20.83 0.30
N ASN A 80 6.24 21.98 -0.33
CA ASN A 80 5.76 23.26 0.20
C ASN A 80 4.24 23.32 0.20
N HIS A 81 3.68 23.96 1.21
CA HIS A 81 2.24 24.25 1.31
C HIS A 81 1.36 23.02 1.40
N GLY A 82 1.93 21.88 1.78
CA GLY A 82 1.17 20.64 1.86
C GLY A 82 0.92 19.95 0.53
N ASP A 83 1.45 20.50 -0.57
CA ASP A 83 1.38 19.84 -1.87
C ASP A 83 2.15 18.53 -1.81
N TYR A 84 1.64 17.51 -2.49
CA TYR A 84 2.25 16.19 -2.37
C TYR A 84 2.23 15.42 -3.69
N GLY A 85 3.06 14.38 -3.73
CA GLY A 85 3.04 13.39 -4.79
C GLY A 85 2.84 12.01 -4.19
N PHE A 86 2.05 11.19 -4.86
CA PHE A 86 1.85 9.79 -4.49
C PHE A 86 2.51 8.90 -5.54
N GLY A 87 3.20 7.87 -5.07
CA GLY A 87 3.81 6.88 -5.94
C GLY A 87 3.53 5.47 -5.43
N TRP A 88 3.54 4.51 -6.35
CA TRP A 88 3.43 3.10 -6.00
C TRP A 88 4.36 2.27 -6.88
N GLY A 89 4.68 1.07 -6.43
CA GLY A 89 5.56 0.17 -7.16
C GLY A 89 5.88 -1.08 -6.36
N ASP A 90 6.58 -2.00 -6.97
CA ASP A 90 6.86 -3.31 -6.37
C ASP A 90 7.78 -3.27 -5.16
N SER A 91 8.46 -2.16 -4.95
CA SER A 91 9.33 -1.98 -3.78
C SER A 91 9.12 -0.59 -3.20
N ARG A 92 9.53 -0.44 -1.95
CA ARG A 92 9.55 0.86 -1.28
C ARG A 92 10.33 1.89 -2.10
N ALA A 93 11.50 1.51 -2.61
CA ALA A 93 12.34 2.43 -3.36
C ALA A 93 11.64 2.94 -4.62
N ILE A 94 10.96 2.06 -5.36
CA ILE A 94 10.22 2.46 -6.55
C ILE A 94 9.07 3.40 -6.18
N ALA A 95 8.30 3.04 -5.15
CA ALA A 95 7.19 3.89 -4.70
C ALA A 95 7.67 5.26 -4.26
N GLU A 96 8.76 5.31 -3.49
CA GLU A 96 9.32 6.59 -3.03
C GLU A 96 9.86 7.43 -4.18
N ASN A 97 10.55 6.82 -5.14
CA ASN A 97 11.07 7.55 -6.28
C ASN A 97 9.95 8.16 -7.12
N GLN A 98 8.87 7.43 -7.33
CA GLN A 98 7.69 7.97 -8.02
C GLN A 98 7.06 9.11 -7.23
N ALA A 99 6.87 8.92 -5.94
CA ALA A 99 6.28 9.96 -5.08
C ALA A 99 7.09 11.25 -5.14
N MET A 100 8.42 11.13 -5.06
CA MET A 100 9.31 12.28 -5.14
C MET A 100 9.24 12.95 -6.51
N GLY A 101 9.16 12.17 -7.60
CA GLY A 101 9.03 12.71 -8.94
C GLY A 101 7.75 13.52 -9.12
N TYR A 102 6.63 12.97 -8.69
CA TYR A 102 5.35 13.68 -8.75
C TYR A 102 5.34 14.93 -7.87
N CYS A 103 5.90 14.83 -6.68
CA CYS A 103 6.01 15.98 -5.79
C CYS A 103 6.82 17.10 -6.42
N ARG A 104 7.98 16.78 -6.98
CA ARG A 104 8.86 17.78 -7.60
C ARG A 104 8.26 18.43 -8.84
N SER A 105 7.35 17.76 -9.52
CA SER A 105 6.69 18.35 -10.67
C SER A 105 5.64 19.39 -10.28
N THR A 106 5.23 19.40 -9.01
CA THR A 106 4.17 20.26 -8.51
C THR A 106 4.69 21.33 -7.55
N THR A 107 5.72 20.98 -6.74
CA THR A 107 6.19 21.85 -5.67
C THR A 107 7.69 21.65 -5.42
N ASN A 108 8.22 22.26 -4.36
CA ASN A 108 9.62 22.17 -3.99
C ASN A 108 9.78 21.66 -2.55
N ASN A 109 11.02 21.36 -2.18
CA ASN A 109 11.37 20.89 -0.84
C ASN A 109 10.67 19.57 -0.48
N CYS A 110 10.56 18.68 -1.46
CA CYS A 110 9.88 17.40 -1.30
C CYS A 110 10.68 16.43 -0.44
N ALA A 111 9.97 15.76 0.47
CA ALA A 111 10.55 14.70 1.29
C ALA A 111 9.49 13.61 1.50
N ILE A 112 9.93 12.37 1.61
CA ILE A 112 9.02 11.27 1.90
C ILE A 112 8.46 11.44 3.31
N GLN A 113 7.12 11.46 3.40
CA GLN A 113 6.42 11.59 4.67
C GLN A 113 5.96 10.25 5.21
N VAL A 114 5.49 9.36 4.35
CA VAL A 114 4.95 8.07 4.76
C VAL A 114 5.08 7.07 3.62
N TRP A 115 5.21 5.80 3.97
CA TRP A 115 5.19 4.70 3.01
C TRP A 115 4.69 3.44 3.68
N ALA A 116 4.17 2.52 2.88
CA ALA A 116 3.79 1.18 3.34
C ALA A 116 3.82 0.21 2.17
N CYS A 117 4.03 -1.06 2.46
CA CYS A 117 3.91 -2.13 1.49
C CYS A 117 2.77 -3.05 1.90
N SER A 118 1.93 -3.42 0.95
CA SER A 118 0.76 -4.26 1.17
C SER A 118 0.75 -5.36 0.10
N LYS A 119 1.26 -6.53 0.47
CA LYS A 119 1.42 -7.65 -0.47
C LYS A 119 0.92 -8.95 0.12
#